data_5550b8839143949716f46deb8fd61ae2
#
_entry.id   5550b8839143949716f46deb8fd61ae2
#
_cell.length_a   1.000
_cell.length_b   1.000
_cell.length_c   1.000
_cell.angle_alpha   90.00
_cell.angle_beta   90.00
_cell.angle_gamma   90.00
#
_symmetry.space_group_name_H-M   'P 1'
#
loop_
_entity.id
_entity.type
_entity.pdbx_description
1 polymer ?
#
loop_
_entity_poly.entity_id
_entity_poly.type
_entity_poly.pdbx_seq_one_letter_code
_entity_poly.pdbx_strand_id
1 'polypeptide(L)'
;MRLHRLPNSLEISRVVFVTVRSYPGAVERNRARRVLRECWRLSKGSLRPGFDVVVVLYPGNDDYEARREQLWRLLRQAGLLVETT
;
A
#
# COMPACT_ATOMS: atom_id res chain seq x y z
N MET A 1 -6.51 0.05 -7.44
CA MET A 1 -5.21 0.28 -6.75
C MET A 1 -4.06 -0.14 -7.65
N ARG A 2 -3.04 0.70 -7.71
CA ARG A 2 -1.81 0.39 -8.47
C ARG A 2 -0.62 0.56 -7.53
N LEU A 3 0.42 -0.23 -7.76
CA LEU A 3 1.62 -0.20 -6.94
C LEU A 3 2.85 -0.08 -7.83
N HIS A 4 3.72 0.85 -7.49
CA HIS A 4 5.02 1.03 -8.13
C HIS A 4 6.11 0.91 -7.07
N ARG A 5 7.22 0.28 -7.42
CA ARG A 5 8.35 0.13 -6.50
C ARG A 5 9.65 0.53 -7.17
N LEU A 6 10.55 1.09 -6.37
CA LEU A 6 11.91 1.44 -6.77
C LEU A 6 12.87 1.04 -5.67
N PRO A 7 14.04 0.45 -5.99
CA PRO A 7 15.07 0.23 -4.98
C PRO A 7 15.54 1.56 -4.39
N ASN A 8 15.76 1.60 -3.06
CA ASN A 8 16.16 2.84 -2.39
C ASN A 8 17.52 2.77 -1.68
N SER A 9 18.17 1.61 -1.68
CA SER A 9 19.47 1.38 -1.01
C SER A 9 19.44 1.61 0.50
N LEU A 10 18.25 1.62 1.11
CA LEU A 10 18.08 1.75 2.55
C LEU A 10 17.84 0.39 3.18
N GLU A 11 17.94 0.33 4.49
CA GLU A 11 17.63 -0.89 5.25
C GLU A 11 16.13 -1.05 5.52
N ILE A 12 15.32 -0.07 5.11
CA ILE A 12 13.88 -0.07 5.29
C ILE A 12 13.18 0.20 3.97
N SER A 13 11.92 -0.20 3.89
CA SER A 13 11.05 0.19 2.79
C SER A 13 10.12 1.31 3.26
N ARG A 14 9.89 2.26 2.36
CA ARG A 14 9.04 3.42 2.60
C ARG A 14 7.85 3.38 1.67
N VAL A 15 6.73 3.95 2.10
CA VAL A 15 5.52 3.98 1.29
C VAL A 15 4.91 5.38 1.28
N VAL A 16 4.32 5.73 0.13
CA VAL A 16 3.43 6.89 0.03
C VAL A 16 2.13 6.43 -0.63
N PHE A 17 1.01 6.90 -0.11
CA PHE A 17 -0.31 6.61 -0.66
C PHE A 17 -0.83 7.86 -1.35
N VAL A 18 -1.15 7.73 -2.64
CA VAL A 18 -1.62 8.81 -3.48
C VAL A 18 -3.05 8.53 -3.88
N THR A 19 -3.96 9.47 -3.63
CA THR A 19 -5.35 9.36 -4.05
C THR A 19 -5.55 10.11 -5.36
N VAL A 20 -6.27 9.49 -6.30
CA VAL A 20 -6.58 10.13 -7.57
C VAL A 20 -7.67 11.19 -7.41
N ARG A 21 -7.82 12.06 -8.44
CA ARG A 21 -8.76 13.18 -8.40
C ARG A 21 -10.22 12.78 -8.31
N SER A 22 -10.56 11.57 -8.74
CA SER A 22 -11.93 11.11 -8.73
C SER A 22 -12.49 10.78 -7.34
N TYR A 23 -11.66 10.86 -6.29
CA TYR A 23 -12.20 10.80 -4.93
C TYR A 23 -13.10 12.02 -4.68
N PRO A 24 -14.29 11.80 -4.07
CA PRO A 24 -15.29 12.87 -3.97
C PRO A 24 -14.91 14.02 -3.05
N GLY A 25 -14.01 13.81 -2.08
CA GLY A 25 -13.64 14.90 -1.17
C GLY A 25 -12.49 14.56 -0.26
N ALA A 26 -12.11 15.52 0.60
CA ALA A 26 -10.98 15.38 1.50
C ALA A 26 -11.22 14.32 2.58
N VAL A 27 -12.46 14.20 3.05
CA VAL A 27 -12.80 13.20 4.09
C VAL A 27 -12.57 11.78 3.57
N GLU A 28 -13.04 11.52 2.36
CA GLU A 28 -12.90 10.21 1.73
C GLU A 28 -11.45 9.90 1.40
N ARG A 29 -10.69 10.88 0.92
CA ARG A 29 -9.27 10.71 0.66
C ARG A 29 -8.49 10.39 1.92
N ASN A 30 -8.76 11.11 2.99
CA ASN A 30 -8.08 10.92 4.27
C ASN A 30 -8.41 9.55 4.86
N ARG A 31 -9.67 9.14 4.76
CA ARG A 31 -10.11 7.82 5.21
C ARG A 31 -9.39 6.71 4.44
N ALA A 32 -9.35 6.81 3.12
CA ALA A 32 -8.69 5.82 2.27
C ALA A 32 -7.22 5.68 2.65
N ARG A 33 -6.51 6.80 2.79
CA ARG A 33 -5.10 6.77 3.18
C ARG A 33 -4.90 6.19 4.57
N ARG A 34 -5.80 6.50 5.51
CA ARG A 34 -5.73 5.97 6.88
C ARG A 34 -5.87 4.45 6.89
N VAL A 35 -6.83 3.93 6.15
CA VAL A 35 -7.04 2.49 6.04
C VAL A 35 -5.79 1.81 5.47
N LEU A 36 -5.22 2.35 4.40
CA LEU A 36 -4.05 1.76 3.77
C LEU A 36 -2.80 1.87 4.63
N ARG A 37 -2.64 2.96 5.37
CA ARG A 37 -1.53 3.07 6.33
C ARG A 37 -1.61 1.99 7.39
N GLU A 38 -2.79 1.68 7.86
CA GLU A 38 -2.97 0.60 8.84
C GLU A 38 -2.66 -0.75 8.23
N CYS A 39 -3.12 -1.01 7.01
CA CYS A 39 -2.76 -2.23 6.28
C CYS A 39 -1.25 -2.38 6.13
N TRP A 40 -0.58 -1.29 5.75
CA TRP A 40 0.87 -1.27 5.61
C TRP A 40 1.58 -1.54 6.93
N ARG A 41 1.15 -0.84 7.99
CA ARG A 41 1.75 -0.98 9.32
C ARG A 41 1.71 -2.44 9.80
N LEU A 42 0.60 -3.11 9.59
CA LEU A 42 0.43 -4.51 10.00
C LEU A 42 1.18 -5.48 9.10
N SER A 43 1.58 -5.04 7.91
CA SER A 43 2.32 -5.88 6.96
C SER A 43 3.84 -5.74 7.05
N LYS A 44 4.34 -4.80 7.86
CA LYS A 44 5.77 -4.45 7.89
C LYS A 44 6.69 -5.63 8.16
N GLY A 45 6.30 -6.54 9.03
CA GLY A 45 7.11 -7.71 9.36
C GLY A 45 7.30 -8.69 8.20
N SER A 46 6.46 -8.59 7.19
CA SER A 46 6.48 -9.47 6.02
C SER A 46 7.00 -8.78 4.77
N LEU A 47 7.48 -7.55 4.87
CA LEU A 47 7.95 -6.76 3.73
C LEU A 47 9.45 -6.86 3.56
N ARG A 48 9.88 -6.97 2.31
CA ARG A 48 11.30 -6.88 1.98
C ARG A 48 11.76 -5.45 2.17
N PRO A 49 12.91 -5.21 2.80
CA PRO A 49 13.45 -3.85 2.93
C PRO A 49 14.07 -3.37 1.63
N GLY A 50 14.36 -2.09 1.55
CA GLY A 50 15.14 -1.51 0.47
C GLY A 50 14.33 -1.02 -0.72
N PHE A 51 13.04 -0.74 -0.55
CA PHE A 51 12.20 -0.24 -1.62
C PHE A 51 11.40 0.99 -1.21
N ASP A 52 11.29 1.94 -2.14
CA ASP A 52 10.28 2.99 -2.08
C ASP A 52 9.06 2.50 -2.87
N VAL A 53 7.91 2.56 -2.22
CA VAL A 53 6.66 2.04 -2.79
C VAL A 53 5.66 3.18 -2.90
N VAL A 54 5.09 3.34 -4.08
CA VAL A 54 4.00 4.28 -4.32
C VAL A 54 2.74 3.47 -4.58
N VAL A 55 1.72 3.69 -3.77
CA VAL A 55 0.42 3.04 -3.92
C VAL A 55 -0.60 4.08 -4.35
N VAL A 56 -1.15 3.91 -5.55
CA VAL A 56 -2.15 4.80 -6.11
C VAL A 56 -3.53 4.23 -5.81
N LEU A 57 -4.36 5.02 -5.13
CA LEU A 57 -5.68 4.62 -4.68
C LEU A 57 -6.76 5.19 -5.58
N TYR A 58 -7.66 4.34 -6.02
CA TYR A 58 -8.85 4.70 -6.77
C TYR A 58 -10.08 4.54 -5.87
N PRO A 59 -11.14 5.35 -6.06
CA PRO A 59 -12.38 5.18 -5.31
C PRO A 59 -12.93 3.77 -5.45
N GLY A 60 -13.45 3.23 -4.37
CA GLY A 60 -14.01 1.90 -4.35
C GLY A 60 -14.39 1.51 -2.94
N ASN A 61 -14.31 0.24 -2.64
CA ASN A 61 -14.58 -0.24 -1.30
C ASN A 61 -13.36 0.03 -0.40
N ASP A 62 -13.50 1.01 0.50
CA ASP A 62 -12.47 1.38 1.46
C ASP A 62 -12.59 0.59 2.77
N ASP A 63 -13.30 -0.52 2.75
CA ASP A 63 -13.31 -1.47 3.86
C ASP A 63 -11.90 -2.01 4.09
N TYR A 64 -11.51 -2.11 5.35
CA TYR A 64 -10.16 -2.55 5.74
C TYR A 64 -9.80 -3.90 5.13
N GLU A 65 -10.70 -4.89 5.23
CA GLU A 65 -10.42 -6.23 4.71
C GLU A 65 -10.24 -6.24 3.19
N ALA A 66 -11.09 -5.50 2.47
CA ALA A 66 -10.99 -5.41 1.02
C ALA A 66 -9.69 -4.75 0.59
N ARG A 67 -9.30 -3.65 1.24
CA ARG A 67 -8.06 -2.96 0.93
C ARG A 67 -6.83 -3.77 1.31
N ARG A 68 -6.89 -4.48 2.43
CA ARG A 68 -5.81 -5.37 2.86
C ARG A 68 -5.55 -6.44 1.81
N GLU A 69 -6.59 -7.09 1.30
CA GLU A 69 -6.44 -8.11 0.26
C GLU A 69 -5.85 -7.54 -1.02
N GLN A 70 -6.32 -6.37 -1.45
CA GLN A 70 -5.80 -5.70 -2.63
C GLN A 70 -4.31 -5.38 -2.47
N LEU A 71 -3.94 -4.80 -1.34
CA LEU A 71 -2.55 -4.44 -1.07
C LEU A 71 -1.65 -5.67 -1.03
N TRP A 72 -2.05 -6.72 -0.32
CA TRP A 72 -1.27 -7.94 -0.22
C TRP A 72 -1.08 -8.62 -1.57
N ARG A 73 -2.11 -8.61 -2.41
CA ARG A 73 -2.01 -9.17 -3.75
C ARG A 73 -0.97 -8.43 -4.58
N LEU A 74 -0.98 -7.10 -4.53
CA LEU A 74 -0.03 -6.28 -5.26
C LEU A 74 1.39 -6.42 -4.71
N LEU A 75 1.55 -6.46 -3.40
CA LEU A 75 2.85 -6.68 -2.77
C LEU A 75 3.44 -8.03 -3.18
N ARG A 76 2.61 -9.06 -3.22
CA ARG A 76 3.04 -10.40 -3.65
C ARG A 76 3.46 -10.39 -5.10
N GLN A 77 2.68 -9.79 -5.97
CA GLN A 77 2.98 -9.70 -7.40
C GLN A 77 4.26 -8.92 -7.66
N ALA A 78 4.53 -7.91 -6.84
CA ALA A 78 5.74 -7.10 -6.96
C ALA A 78 6.97 -7.76 -6.32
N GLY A 79 6.81 -8.92 -5.67
CA GLY A 79 7.91 -9.60 -5.00
C GLY A 79 8.37 -8.94 -3.71
N LEU A 80 7.49 -8.13 -3.09
CA LEU A 80 7.84 -7.37 -1.89
C LEU A 80 7.51 -8.09 -0.59
N LEU A 81 6.79 -9.20 -0.64
CA LEU A 81 6.52 -10.00 0.55
C LEU A 81 7.60 -11.05 0.74
N VAL A 82 8.07 -11.16 1.97
CA VAL A 82 8.96 -12.25 2.35
C VAL A 82 8.06 -13.46 2.64
N GLU A 83 8.13 -14.46 1.76
CA GLU A 83 7.38 -15.69 1.96
C GLU A 83 8.23 -16.66 2.75
N THR A 84 7.72 -17.05 3.91
CA THR A 84 8.27 -18.18 4.67
C THR A 84 7.57 -19.44 4.20
N THR A 85 8.29 -20.27 3.53
CA THR A 85 7.84 -21.62 3.24
C THR A 85 8.11 -22.52 4.43
#